data_63fc4dfe598b60062d222d5264a2dc64
#
_entry.id   63fc4dfe598b60062d222d5264a2dc64
#
_cell.length_a   1.000
_cell.length_b   1.000
_cell.length_c   1.000
_cell.angle_alpha   90.00
_cell.angle_beta   90.00
_cell.angle_gamma   90.00
#
_symmetry.space_group_name_H-M   'P 1'
#
loop_
_entity.id
_entity.type
_entity.pdbx_description
1 polymer ?
#
loop_
_entity_poly.entity_id
_entity_poly.type
_entity_poly.pdbx_seq_one_letter_code
_entity_poly.pdbx_strand_id
1 'polypeptide(L)'
;MGKNRDEIVAAMKAKIDETNAMLDEFEKKAAEASGEAEVAYKEQLAKLREQSDAARAKLQELADSGDEVWQNFLEDAEKLRDAFVHSFNYFKSQL
;
A
#
# COMPACT_ATOMS: atom_id res chain seq x y z
N MET A 1 -9.86 -23.75 -10.18
CA MET A 1 -8.71 -23.18 -10.89
C MET A 1 -8.32 -21.85 -10.27
N GLY A 2 -7.04 -21.60 -10.20
CA GLY A 2 -6.54 -20.34 -9.66
C GLY A 2 -6.79 -19.17 -10.60
N LYS A 3 -6.62 -17.98 -10.09
CA LYS A 3 -6.68 -16.75 -10.87
C LYS A 3 -5.50 -16.70 -11.83
N ASN A 4 -5.67 -16.11 -13.01
CA ASN A 4 -4.57 -15.89 -13.91
C ASN A 4 -3.74 -14.70 -13.41
N ARG A 5 -2.56 -14.47 -14.03
CA ARG A 5 -1.63 -13.43 -13.61
C ARG A 5 -2.26 -12.04 -13.65
N ASP A 6 -3.00 -11.75 -14.71
CA ASP A 6 -3.62 -10.43 -14.87
C ASP A 6 -4.67 -10.16 -13.78
N GLU A 7 -5.43 -11.17 -13.42
CA GLU A 7 -6.42 -11.05 -12.33
C GLU A 7 -5.75 -10.81 -10.99
N ILE A 8 -4.64 -11.51 -10.72
CA ILE A 8 -3.88 -11.36 -9.49
C ILE A 8 -3.31 -9.94 -9.40
N VAL A 9 -2.67 -9.46 -10.45
CA VAL A 9 -2.10 -8.11 -10.51
C VAL A 9 -3.20 -7.06 -10.35
N ALA A 10 -4.33 -7.23 -11.03
CA ALA A 10 -5.45 -6.29 -10.94
C ALA A 10 -6.04 -6.23 -9.52
N ALA A 11 -6.17 -7.38 -8.87
CA ALA A 11 -6.69 -7.43 -7.49
C ALA A 11 -5.74 -6.75 -6.51
N MET A 12 -4.44 -6.96 -6.65
CA MET A 12 -3.44 -6.30 -5.81
C MET A 12 -3.42 -4.79 -6.03
N LYS A 13 -3.48 -4.37 -7.28
CA LYS A 13 -3.53 -2.96 -7.63
C LYS A 13 -4.78 -2.30 -7.04
N ALA A 14 -5.93 -2.95 -7.16
CA ALA A 14 -7.19 -2.43 -6.64
C ALA A 14 -7.10 -2.24 -5.11
N LYS A 15 -6.49 -3.18 -4.39
CA LYS A 15 -6.34 -3.07 -2.94
C LYS A 15 -5.40 -1.92 -2.54
N ILE A 16 -4.30 -1.76 -3.25
CA ILE A 16 -3.36 -0.67 -3.01
C ILE A 16 -4.02 0.67 -3.32
N ASP A 17 -4.73 0.77 -4.43
CA ASP A 17 -5.42 2.01 -4.83
C ASP A 17 -6.53 2.37 -3.86
N GLU A 18 -7.30 1.40 -3.40
CA GLU A 18 -8.34 1.60 -2.38
C GLU A 18 -7.74 2.15 -1.08
N THR A 19 -6.65 1.55 -0.64
CA THR A 19 -5.97 1.99 0.59
C THR A 19 -5.40 3.40 0.43
N ASN A 20 -4.85 3.72 -0.75
CA ASN A 20 -4.38 5.07 -1.05
C ASN A 20 -5.50 6.10 -1.04
N ALA A 21 -6.68 5.75 -1.54
CA ALA A 21 -7.82 6.66 -1.52
C ALA A 21 -8.24 6.98 -0.08
N MET A 22 -8.24 5.98 0.79
CA MET A 22 -8.51 6.20 2.21
C MET A 22 -7.41 7.02 2.88
N LEU A 23 -6.16 6.80 2.47
CA LEU A 23 -5.02 7.56 2.96
C LEU A 23 -5.15 9.05 2.61
N ASP A 24 -5.62 9.36 1.41
CA ASP A 24 -5.88 10.74 1.00
C ASP A 24 -6.89 11.43 1.91
N GLU A 25 -7.93 10.72 2.33
CA GLU A 25 -8.91 11.25 3.26
C GLU A 25 -8.32 11.54 4.64
N PHE A 26 -7.46 10.64 5.13
CA PHE A 26 -6.79 10.85 6.40
C PHE A 26 -5.78 11.98 6.32
N GLU A 27 -5.16 12.20 5.18
CA GLU A 27 -4.28 13.34 4.96
C GLU A 27 -5.01 14.66 5.13
N LYS A 28 -6.26 14.74 4.66
CA LYS A 28 -7.10 15.91 4.87
C LYS A 28 -7.40 16.14 6.35
N LYS A 29 -7.69 15.07 7.08
CA LYS A 29 -7.92 15.15 8.52
C LYS A 29 -6.65 15.59 9.26
N ALA A 30 -5.51 15.08 8.86
CA ALA A 30 -4.23 15.47 9.44
C ALA A 30 -3.93 16.95 9.24
N ALA A 31 -4.35 17.51 8.11
CA ALA A 31 -4.19 18.93 7.83
C ALA A 31 -5.01 19.81 8.78
N GLU A 32 -6.07 19.27 9.37
CA GLU A 32 -6.89 19.98 10.35
C GLU A 32 -6.34 19.88 11.76
N ALA A 33 -5.40 18.95 12.01
CA ALA A 33 -4.76 18.79 13.31
C ALA A 33 -3.74 19.91 13.56
N SER A 34 -3.43 20.18 14.82
CA SER A 34 -2.47 21.19 15.19
C SER A 34 -1.49 20.68 16.25
N GLY A 35 -0.36 21.35 16.38
CA GLY A 35 0.63 21.01 17.38
C GLY A 35 1.34 19.69 17.13
N GLU A 36 1.61 18.95 18.20
CA GLU A 36 2.33 17.68 18.14
C GLU A 36 1.58 16.63 17.31
N ALA A 37 0.25 16.66 17.35
CA ALA A 37 -0.57 15.71 16.59
C ALA A 37 -0.37 15.89 15.10
N GLU A 38 -0.25 17.12 14.62
CA GLU A 38 0.01 17.41 13.22
C GLU A 38 1.33 16.79 12.75
N VAL A 39 2.39 16.97 13.54
CA VAL A 39 3.71 16.42 13.21
C VAL A 39 3.66 14.90 13.16
N ALA A 40 3.05 14.28 14.20
CA ALA A 40 2.96 12.83 14.28
C ALA A 40 2.18 12.24 13.09
N TYR A 41 1.07 12.87 12.71
CA TYR A 41 0.26 12.42 11.59
C TYR A 41 1.02 12.54 10.27
N LYS A 42 1.73 13.64 10.07
CA LYS A 42 2.52 13.84 8.84
C LYS A 42 3.62 12.81 8.70
N GLU A 43 4.30 12.47 9.79
CA GLU A 43 5.34 11.44 9.79
C GLU A 43 4.77 10.08 9.42
N GLN A 44 3.63 9.71 10.01
CA GLN A 44 2.99 8.43 9.70
C GLN A 44 2.50 8.38 8.25
N LEU A 45 1.93 9.47 7.77
CA LEU A 45 1.48 9.55 6.38
C LEU A 45 2.64 9.40 5.41
N ALA A 46 3.79 10.02 5.71
CA ALA A 46 4.98 9.90 4.87
C ALA A 46 5.44 8.45 4.79
N LYS A 47 5.46 7.73 5.91
CA LYS A 47 5.82 6.30 5.95
C LYS A 47 4.84 5.45 5.13
N LEU A 48 3.55 5.73 5.26
CA LEU A 48 2.52 5.02 4.51
C LEU A 48 2.66 5.26 3.01
N ARG A 49 2.98 6.49 2.60
CA ARG A 49 3.24 6.81 1.20
C ARG A 49 4.45 6.06 0.66
N GLU A 50 5.52 5.94 1.44
CA GLU A 50 6.69 5.16 1.07
C GLU A 50 6.34 3.69 0.88
N GLN A 51 5.54 3.13 1.78
CA GLN A 51 5.08 1.74 1.67
C GLN A 51 4.20 1.54 0.45
N SER A 52 3.33 2.51 0.16
CA SER A 52 2.49 2.49 -1.04
C SER A 52 3.34 2.47 -2.31
N ASP A 53 4.33 3.35 -2.37
CA ASP A 53 5.21 3.44 -3.54
C ASP A 53 6.02 2.16 -3.72
N ALA A 54 6.53 1.58 -2.64
CA ALA A 54 7.26 0.32 -2.68
C ALA A 54 6.36 -0.83 -3.17
N ALA A 55 5.13 -0.89 -2.69
CA ALA A 55 4.17 -1.91 -3.11
C ALA A 55 3.83 -1.76 -4.59
N ARG A 56 3.62 -0.53 -5.05
CA ARG A 56 3.34 -0.26 -6.47
C ARG A 56 4.52 -0.62 -7.37
N ALA A 57 5.73 -0.28 -6.95
CA ALA A 57 6.94 -0.59 -7.71
C ALA A 57 7.11 -2.11 -7.85
N LYS A 58 6.92 -2.84 -6.76
CA LYS A 58 7.02 -4.30 -6.79
C LYS A 58 5.90 -4.91 -7.62
N LEU A 59 4.71 -4.35 -7.57
CA LEU A 59 3.59 -4.82 -8.39
C LEU A 59 3.89 -4.63 -9.87
N GLN A 60 4.53 -3.51 -10.24
CA GLN A 60 4.93 -3.27 -11.63
C GLN A 60 5.99 -4.28 -12.08
N GLU A 61 6.98 -4.57 -11.23
CA GLU A 61 7.97 -5.60 -11.50
C GLU A 61 7.30 -6.97 -11.69
N LEU A 62 6.31 -7.26 -10.85
CA LEU A 62 5.55 -8.51 -10.94
C LEU A 62 4.82 -8.60 -12.28
N ALA A 63 4.16 -7.52 -12.70
CA ALA A 63 3.42 -7.48 -13.96
C ALA A 63 4.34 -7.71 -15.16
N ASP A 64 5.57 -7.22 -15.08
CA ASP A 64 6.56 -7.33 -16.15
C ASP A 64 7.43 -8.59 -16.06
N SER A 65 7.29 -9.39 -14.99
CA SER A 65 8.15 -10.54 -14.72
C SER A 65 7.87 -11.70 -15.68
N GLY A 66 8.92 -12.50 -15.92
CA GLY A 66 8.77 -13.76 -16.63
C GLY A 66 8.30 -14.87 -15.67
N ASP A 67 7.94 -16.02 -16.24
CA ASP A 67 7.39 -17.13 -15.47
C ASP A 67 8.37 -17.65 -14.42
N GLU A 68 9.65 -17.61 -14.71
CA GLU A 68 10.68 -18.14 -13.80
C GLU A 68 10.77 -17.39 -12.47
N VAL A 69 10.47 -16.08 -12.49
CA VAL A 69 10.60 -15.22 -11.30
C VAL A 69 9.23 -14.81 -10.75
N TRP A 70 8.15 -15.20 -11.43
CA TRP A 70 6.79 -14.82 -11.05
C TRP A 70 6.48 -15.13 -9.59
N GLN A 71 6.74 -16.37 -9.16
CA GLN A 71 6.39 -16.79 -7.80
C GLN A 71 7.13 -15.99 -6.73
N ASN A 72 8.41 -15.71 -6.95
CA ASN A 72 9.21 -14.93 -6.02
C ASN A 72 8.72 -13.49 -5.92
N PHE A 73 8.44 -12.88 -7.06
CA PHE A 73 7.94 -11.51 -7.09
C PHE A 73 6.53 -11.42 -6.52
N LEU A 74 5.72 -12.45 -6.73
CA LEU A 74 4.37 -12.49 -6.16
C LEU A 74 4.42 -12.49 -4.64
N GLU A 75 5.29 -13.31 -4.04
CA GLU A 75 5.45 -13.34 -2.59
C GLU A 75 5.90 -11.98 -2.05
N ASP A 76 6.87 -11.34 -2.70
CA ASP A 76 7.36 -10.03 -2.30
C ASP A 76 6.27 -8.97 -2.42
N ALA A 77 5.52 -8.99 -3.51
CA ALA A 77 4.42 -8.04 -3.74
C ALA A 77 3.33 -8.22 -2.69
N GLU A 78 2.99 -9.45 -2.35
CA GLU A 78 1.99 -9.74 -1.31
C GLU A 78 2.45 -9.22 0.05
N LYS A 79 3.72 -9.43 0.39
CA LYS A 79 4.27 -8.95 1.66
C LYS A 79 4.23 -7.43 1.74
N LEU A 80 4.62 -6.75 0.67
CA LEU A 80 4.61 -5.28 0.64
C LEU A 80 3.18 -4.74 0.69
N ARG A 81 2.25 -5.34 -0.05
CA ARG A 81 0.84 -4.97 0.03
C ARG A 81 0.30 -5.15 1.44
N ASP A 82 0.55 -6.31 2.04
CA ASP A 82 0.04 -6.63 3.37
C ASP A 82 0.65 -5.70 4.42
N ALA A 83 1.93 -5.40 4.31
CA ALA A 83 2.60 -4.46 5.22
C ALA A 83 1.97 -3.06 5.12
N PHE A 84 1.69 -2.59 3.90
CA PHE A 84 1.05 -1.31 3.68
C PHE A 84 -0.36 -1.27 4.28
N VAL A 85 -1.17 -2.28 3.98
CA VAL A 85 -2.55 -2.37 4.49
C VAL A 85 -2.55 -2.47 6.02
N HIS A 86 -1.66 -3.29 6.57
CA HIS A 86 -1.54 -3.45 8.03
C HIS A 86 -1.13 -2.14 8.70
N SER A 87 -0.13 -1.46 8.16
CA SER A 87 0.32 -0.17 8.69
C SER A 87 -0.78 0.89 8.61
N PHE A 88 -1.54 0.91 7.52
CA PHE A 88 -2.67 1.81 7.36
C PHE A 88 -3.74 1.53 8.41
N ASN A 89 -4.09 0.27 8.62
CA ASN A 89 -5.10 -0.11 9.62
C ASN A 89 -4.65 0.26 11.04
N TYR A 90 -3.37 0.08 11.34
CA TYR A 90 -2.81 0.49 12.62
C TYR A 90 -2.92 2.00 12.81
N PHE A 91 -2.52 2.77 11.79
CA PHE A 91 -2.63 4.23 11.82
C PHE A 91 -4.07 4.67 12.01
N LYS A 92 -5.00 4.06 11.28
CA LYS A 92 -6.43 4.34 11.39
C LYS A 92 -6.94 4.11 12.81
N SER A 93 -6.46 3.05 13.47
CA SER A 93 -6.89 2.73 14.83
C SER A 93 -6.40 3.74 15.87
N GLN A 94 -5.38 4.52 15.55
CA GLN A 94 -4.83 5.55 16.43
C GLN A 94 -5.57 6.89 16.31
N LEU A 95 -6.39 7.01 15.29
CA LEU A 95 -7.23 8.19 15.10
C LEU A 95 -8.56 7.99 15.80
#